data_3cd85b3bea5ef1b1c605810a37c54927
#
_entry.id   3cd85b3bea5ef1b1c605810a37c54927
#
_cell.length_a   1.000
_cell.length_b   1.000
_cell.length_c   1.000
_cell.angle_alpha   90.00
_cell.angle_beta   90.00
_cell.angle_gamma   90.00
#
_symmetry.space_group_name_H-M   'P 1'
#
loop_
_entity.id
_entity.type
_entity.pdbx_description
1 polymer ?
#
loop_
_entity_poly.entity_id
_entity_poly.type
_entity_poly.pdbx_seq_one_letter_code
_entity_poly.pdbx_strand_id
1 'polypeptide(L)' 'MRLLIAEDELDLAEALTVFFEKNHFSVDAVHNGFDAYEYAVTGDYDAIVLDVMMPKLNGVEVLERLRA' A
#
# COMPACT_ATOMS: atom_id res chain seq x y z
N MET A 1 -11.69 -0.25 -9.66
CA MET A 1 -10.29 0.17 -9.49
C MET A 1 -9.61 -0.68 -8.42
N ARG A 2 -8.36 -1.03 -8.66
CA ARG A 2 -7.57 -1.77 -7.69
C ARG A 2 -6.63 -0.82 -6.96
N LEU A 3 -6.62 -0.93 -5.64
CA LEU A 3 -5.87 -0.06 -4.75
C LEU A 3 -4.95 -0.89 -3.84
N LEU A 4 -3.69 -0.49 -3.74
CA LEU A 4 -2.77 -1.05 -2.76
C LEU A 4 -2.61 -0.04 -1.62
N ILE A 5 -2.80 -0.50 -0.38
CA ILE A 5 -2.56 0.32 0.80
C ILE A 5 -1.36 -0.25 1.54
N ALA A 6 -0.38 0.58 1.84
CA ALA A 6 0.79 0.20 2.61
C ALA A 6 0.83 1.03 3.89
N GLU A 7 0.47 0.41 5.01
CA GLU A 7 0.37 1.05 6.31
C GLU A 7 0.73 0.05 7.40
N ASP A 8 1.67 0.41 8.28
CA ASP A 8 2.14 -0.49 9.33
C ASP A 8 1.22 -0.54 10.55
N GLU A 9 0.41 0.50 10.77
CA GLU A 9 -0.58 0.47 11.84
C GLU A 9 -1.81 -0.31 11.37
N LEU A 10 -2.03 -1.48 11.97
CA LEU A 10 -3.05 -2.42 11.50
C LEU A 10 -4.46 -1.87 11.58
N ASP A 11 -4.78 -1.15 12.65
CA ASP A 11 -6.13 -0.57 12.83
C ASP A 11 -6.42 0.48 11.76
N LEU A 12 -5.43 1.30 11.43
CA LEU A 12 -5.57 2.31 10.39
C LEU A 12 -5.68 1.66 9.01
N ALA A 13 -4.85 0.64 8.75
CA ALA A 13 -4.91 -0.10 7.50
C ALA A 13 -6.30 -0.72 7.29
N GLU A 14 -6.86 -1.31 8.34
CA GLU A 14 -8.20 -1.89 8.29
C GLU A 14 -9.27 -0.84 8.03
N ALA A 15 -9.20 0.29 8.72
CA ALA A 15 -10.15 1.38 8.53
C ALA A 15 -10.13 1.92 7.11
N LEU A 16 -8.94 2.11 6.55
CA LEU A 16 -8.78 2.56 5.17
C LEU A 16 -9.32 1.52 4.18
N THR A 17 -9.03 0.25 4.42
CA THR A 17 -9.54 -0.84 3.59
C THR A 17 -11.06 -0.84 3.54
N VAL A 18 -11.70 -0.78 4.70
CA VAL A 18 -13.17 -0.75 4.79
C VAL A 18 -13.74 0.47 4.06
N PHE A 19 -13.13 1.63 4.26
CA PHE A 19 -13.57 2.87 3.62
C PHE A 19 -13.52 2.74 2.10
N PHE A 20 -12.39 2.29 1.55
CA PHE A 20 -12.25 2.21 0.11
C PHE A 20 -13.09 1.10 -0.51
N GLU A 21 -13.25 -0.03 0.19
CA GLU A 21 -14.13 -1.09 -0.30
C GLU A 21 -15.59 -0.65 -0.37
N LYS A 22 -16.03 0.18 0.57
CA LYS A 22 -17.37 0.78 0.53
C LYS A 22 -17.55 1.72 -0.67
N ASN A 23 -16.45 2.26 -1.18
CA ASN A 23 -16.46 3.13 -2.35
C ASN A 23 -16.10 2.38 -3.63
N HIS A 24 -16.31 1.07 -3.63
CA HIS A 24 -16.19 0.19 -4.79
C HIS A 24 -14.76 -0.03 -5.30
N PHE A 25 -13.76 0.16 -4.44
CA PHE A 25 -12.39 -0.22 -4.75
C PHE A 25 -12.14 -1.68 -4.36
N SER A 26 -11.33 -2.37 -5.14
CA SER A 26 -10.73 -3.63 -4.71
C SER A 26 -9.41 -3.30 -4.03
N VAL A 27 -9.27 -3.68 -2.76
CA VAL A 27 -8.16 -3.24 -1.92
C VAL A 27 -7.30 -4.41 -1.48
N ASP A 28 -5.99 -4.27 -1.65
CA ASP A 28 -4.99 -5.12 -1.00
C ASP A 28 -4.23 -4.25 0.00
N ALA A 29 -4.02 -4.76 1.21
CA ALA A 29 -3.31 -4.04 2.25
C ALA A 29 -2.05 -4.79 2.66
N VAL A 30 -0.94 -4.08 2.74
CA VAL A 30 0.34 -4.58 3.24
C VAL A 30 0.81 -3.68 4.38
N HIS A 31 1.77 -4.14 5.17
CA HIS A 31 2.07 -3.50 6.44
C HIS A 31 3.53 -3.11 6.61
N ASN A 32 4.33 -3.23 5.56
CA ASN A 32 5.71 -2.76 5.54
C ASN A 32 6.12 -2.43 4.11
N GLY A 33 7.22 -1.69 3.99
CA GLY A 33 7.67 -1.22 2.68
C GLY A 33 8.17 -2.32 1.77
N PHE A 34 8.73 -3.39 2.32
CA PHE A 34 9.20 -4.51 1.51
C PHE A 34 8.03 -5.18 0.80
N ASP A 35 6.96 -5.49 1.53
CA ASP A 35 5.76 -6.09 0.94
C ASP A 35 5.08 -5.12 -0.02
N ALA A 36 5.07 -3.82 0.30
CA ALA A 36 4.52 -2.81 -0.59
C ALA A 36 5.22 -2.82 -1.94
N TYR A 37 6.54 -2.88 -1.94
CA TYR A 37 7.32 -2.94 -3.17
C TYR A 37 7.00 -4.23 -3.96
N GLU A 38 7.02 -5.37 -3.28
CA GLU A 38 6.72 -6.67 -3.91
C GLU A 38 5.35 -6.68 -4.58
N TYR A 39 4.33 -6.22 -3.86
CA TYR A 39 2.97 -6.16 -4.41
C TYR A 39 2.85 -5.17 -5.56
N ALA A 40 3.50 -4.02 -5.43
CA ALA A 40 3.43 -2.99 -6.45
C ALA A 40 4.05 -3.41 -7.78
N VAL A 41 5.15 -4.18 -7.74
CA VAL A 41 5.81 -4.62 -8.99
C VAL A 41 5.15 -5.83 -9.61
N THR A 42 4.45 -6.66 -8.82
CA THR A 42 3.80 -7.87 -9.33
C THR A 42 2.31 -7.70 -9.55
N GLY A 43 1.70 -6.70 -8.89
CA GLY A 43 0.27 -6.41 -9.00
C GLY A 43 -0.03 -5.41 -10.10
N ASP A 44 -1.32 -5.28 -10.38
CA ASP A 44 -1.83 -4.35 -11.38
C ASP A 44 -2.76 -3.37 -10.66
N TYR A 45 -2.16 -2.36 -10.04
CA TYR A 45 -2.89 -1.39 -9.23
C TYR A 45 -3.09 -0.07 -9.95
N ASP A 46 -4.27 0.51 -9.79
CA ASP A 46 -4.59 1.84 -10.34
C ASP A 46 -4.03 2.96 -9.48
N ALA A 47 -3.89 2.70 -8.17
CA ALA A 47 -3.33 3.67 -7.23
C ALA A 47 -2.69 2.96 -6.04
N ILE A 48 -1.76 3.63 -5.39
CA ILE A 48 -1.06 3.13 -4.21
C ILE A 48 -1.07 4.22 -3.14
N VAL A 49 -1.52 3.86 -1.94
CA VAL A 49 -1.46 4.73 -0.76
C VAL A 49 -0.30 4.25 0.11
N LEU A 50 0.71 5.09 0.28
CA LEU A 50 1.93 4.75 1.01
C LEU A 50 2.08 5.59 2.27
N ASP A 51 2.33 4.92 3.42
CA ASP A 51 2.83 5.58 4.61
C ASP A 51 4.36 5.69 4.49
N VAL A 52 4.91 6.86 4.76
CA VAL A 52 6.35 7.08 4.63
C VAL A 52 7.15 6.49 5.79
N MET A 53 6.51 6.21 6.91
CA MET A 53 7.18 5.74 8.14
C MET A 53 6.85 4.27 8.40
N MET A 54 7.25 3.39 7.49
CA MET A 54 7.05 1.95 7.65
C MET A 54 8.35 1.22 7.97
N PRO A 55 8.27 0.08 8.69
CA PRO A 55 9.45 -0.74 8.95
C PRO A 55 9.98 -1.39 7.66
N LYS A 56 11.22 -1.84 7.72
CA LYS A 56 11.97 -2.53 6.66
C LYS A 56 12.31 -1.61 5.48
N LEU A 57 11.30 -1.08 4.81
CA LEU A 57 11.47 -0.19 3.67
C LEU A 57 10.37 0.86 3.78
N ASN A 58 10.72 2.12 3.97
CA ASN A 58 9.73 3.17 4.13
C ASN A 58 9.12 3.60 2.79
N GLY A 59 8.03 4.40 2.86
CA GLY A 59 7.31 4.81 1.66
C GLY A 59 8.14 5.57 0.64
N VAL A 60 9.11 6.37 1.08
CA VAL A 60 10.01 7.10 0.19
C VAL A 60 10.90 6.13 -0.57
N GLU A 61 11.48 5.15 0.13
CA GLU A 61 12.33 4.14 -0.49
C GLU A 61 11.56 3.27 -1.49
N VAL A 62 10.31 2.91 -1.16
CA VAL A 62 9.45 2.17 -2.08
C VAL A 62 9.23 2.98 -3.36
N LEU A 63 8.91 4.26 -3.22
CA LEU A 63 8.67 5.14 -4.35
C LEU A 63 9.93 5.27 -5.23
N GLU A 64 11.10 5.42 -4.63
CA GLU A 64 12.35 5.49 -5.37
C GLU A 64 12.61 4.22 -6.16
N ARG A 65 12.40 3.04 -5.56
CA ARG A 65 12.60 1.76 -6.22
C ARG A 65 11.62 1.54 -7.38
N LEU A 66 10.39 1.99 -7.22
CA LEU A 66 9.37 1.87 -8.26
C LEU A 66 9.67 2.75 -9.47
N ARG A 67 10.41 3.85 -9.26
CA ARG A 67 10.80 4.78 -10.33
C ARG A 67 12.09 4.38 -11.04
N ALA A 68 12.83 3.47 -10.47
CA ALA A 68 14.12 3.06 -11.01
C ALA A 68 13.99 2.28 -12.35
#